data_3446cab68203db59054ba53b38c900ab
#
_entry.id   3446cab68203db59054ba53b38c900ab
#
_cell.length_a   1.000
_cell.length_b   1.000
_cell.length_c   1.000
_cell.angle_alpha   90.00
_cell.angle_beta   90.00
_cell.angle_gamma   90.00
#
_symmetry.space_group_name_H-M   'P 1'
#
loop_
_entity.id
_entity.type
_entity.pdbx_description
1 polymer ?
#
loop_
_entity_poly.entity_id
_entity_poly.type
_entity_poly.pdbx_seq_one_letter_code
_entity_poly.pdbx_strand_id
1 'polypeptide(L)'
;MSTFDIVLIVIIGAFAINGLFKGLIKLLGNLAGLIVGAYVASHYYLNFYAWISNWDWLKNWATDHENLARVLTFIILFALVARLTALLFLIIEKIFKFIAVIPGSKYINNLLGAALGLLEGSLSIGLIIYVISRYTLISNFFGGQLTDSIVAPLLLKVVNIILPLLPEALKALQAII
;
A
#
# COMPACT_ATOMS: atom_id res chain seq x y z
N MET A 1 7.25 -24.83 -1.15
CA MET A 1 6.64 -23.66 -1.78
C MET A 1 5.17 -23.95 -1.98
N SER A 2 4.31 -23.16 -1.38
CA SER A 2 2.86 -23.30 -1.56
C SER A 2 2.41 -22.67 -2.88
N THR A 3 1.24 -23.05 -3.39
CA THR A 3 0.63 -22.40 -4.56
C THR A 3 0.47 -20.89 -4.30
N PHE A 4 0.23 -20.52 -3.06
CA PHE A 4 0.14 -19.14 -2.63
C PHE A 4 1.46 -18.36 -2.81
N ASP A 5 2.62 -18.99 -2.50
CA ASP A 5 3.94 -18.40 -2.74
C ASP A 5 4.18 -18.08 -4.22
N ILE A 6 3.77 -19.01 -5.10
CA ILE A 6 3.92 -18.82 -6.55
C ILE A 6 3.11 -17.59 -7.01
N VAL A 7 1.87 -17.45 -6.54
CA VAL A 7 1.02 -16.29 -6.85
C VAL A 7 1.67 -15.00 -6.36
N LEU A 8 2.17 -14.97 -5.12
CA LEU A 8 2.86 -13.80 -4.58
C LEU A 8 4.09 -13.41 -5.40
N ILE A 9 4.93 -14.39 -5.76
CA ILE A 9 6.14 -14.16 -6.57
C ILE A 9 5.77 -13.63 -7.96
N VAL A 10 4.74 -14.19 -8.60
CA VAL A 10 4.26 -13.74 -9.92
C VAL A 10 3.77 -12.29 -9.83
N ILE A 11 3.00 -11.94 -8.81
CA ILE A 11 2.50 -10.58 -8.63
C ILE A 11 3.67 -9.61 -8.39
N ILE A 12 4.60 -9.94 -7.48
CA ILE A 12 5.78 -9.11 -7.19
C ILE A 12 6.67 -8.99 -8.43
N GLY A 13 6.85 -10.08 -9.18
CA GLY A 13 7.56 -10.08 -10.46
C GLY A 13 6.91 -9.16 -11.51
N ALA A 14 5.59 -9.14 -11.57
CA ALA A 14 4.86 -8.20 -12.42
C ALA A 14 5.09 -6.74 -12.03
N PHE A 15 5.21 -6.44 -10.74
CA PHE A 15 5.60 -5.10 -10.26
C PHE A 15 7.02 -4.74 -10.68
N ALA A 16 7.97 -5.68 -10.62
CA ALA A 16 9.35 -5.47 -11.07
C ALA A 16 9.41 -5.19 -12.59
N ILE A 17 8.71 -6.00 -13.39
CA ILE A 17 8.61 -5.81 -14.84
C ILE A 17 7.95 -4.46 -15.17
N ASN A 18 6.87 -4.13 -14.49
CA ASN A 18 6.21 -2.84 -14.65
C ASN A 18 7.13 -1.68 -14.26
N GLY A 19 7.98 -1.90 -13.25
CA GLY A 19 9.01 -0.96 -12.81
C GLY A 19 10.05 -0.66 -13.90
N LEU A 20 10.47 -1.68 -14.68
CA LEU A 20 11.35 -1.49 -15.84
C LEU A 20 10.82 -0.48 -16.86
N PHE A 21 9.50 -0.40 -17.01
CA PHE A 21 8.85 0.46 -18.00
C PHE A 21 8.42 1.83 -17.45
N LYS A 22 8.14 1.92 -16.16
CA LYS A 22 7.61 3.16 -15.55
C LYS A 22 8.64 4.28 -15.35
N GLY A 23 9.91 3.92 -15.18
CA GLY A 23 10.99 4.85 -14.85
C GLY A 23 11.06 5.20 -13.35
N LEU A 24 12.26 5.62 -12.92
CA LEU A 24 12.63 5.83 -11.51
C LEU A 24 11.74 6.84 -10.78
N ILE A 25 11.51 8.01 -11.38
CA ILE A 25 10.79 9.12 -10.71
C ILE A 25 9.34 8.73 -10.41
N LYS A 26 8.68 8.05 -11.35
CA LYS A 26 7.31 7.59 -11.17
C LYS A 26 7.18 6.57 -10.05
N LEU A 27 8.15 5.66 -9.93
CA LEU A 27 8.18 4.66 -8.87
C LEU A 27 8.52 5.26 -7.50
N LEU A 28 9.43 6.24 -7.46
CA LEU A 28 9.67 7.01 -6.24
C LEU A 28 8.38 7.72 -5.79
N GLY A 29 7.61 8.27 -6.74
CA GLY A 29 6.31 8.87 -6.45
C GLY A 29 5.30 7.87 -5.88
N ASN A 30 5.26 6.65 -6.42
CA ASN A 30 4.39 5.60 -5.90
C ASN A 30 4.80 5.17 -4.48
N LEU A 31 6.10 4.94 -4.24
CA LEU A 31 6.63 4.59 -2.92
C LEU A 31 6.40 5.71 -1.89
N ALA A 32 6.70 6.95 -2.28
CA ALA A 32 6.39 8.11 -1.44
C ALA A 32 4.89 8.20 -1.16
N GLY A 33 4.06 7.94 -2.17
CA GLY A 33 2.61 7.87 -2.03
C GLY A 33 2.15 6.83 -1.01
N LEU A 34 2.72 5.64 -1.02
CA LEU A 34 2.42 4.60 -0.03
C LEU A 34 2.77 5.06 1.39
N ILE A 35 3.95 5.63 1.58
CA ILE A 35 4.42 6.09 2.90
C ILE A 35 3.58 7.28 3.40
N VAL A 36 3.42 8.31 2.57
CA VAL A 36 2.66 9.51 2.92
C VAL A 36 1.18 9.17 3.10
N GLY A 37 0.63 8.32 2.20
CA GLY A 37 -0.74 7.85 2.29
C GLY A 37 -1.01 7.11 3.60
N ALA A 38 -0.12 6.20 3.97
CA ALA A 38 -0.22 5.47 5.23
C ALA A 38 -0.14 6.42 6.45
N TYR A 39 0.81 7.35 6.43
CA TYR A 39 0.99 8.32 7.51
C TYR A 39 -0.26 9.22 7.67
N VAL A 40 -0.73 9.84 6.58
CA VAL A 40 -1.88 10.75 6.62
C VAL A 40 -3.16 9.98 6.97
N ALA A 41 -3.40 8.83 6.34
CA ALA A 41 -4.58 8.03 6.64
C ALA A 41 -4.62 7.63 8.12
N SER A 42 -3.49 7.20 8.69
CA SER A 42 -3.44 6.78 10.09
C SER A 42 -3.77 7.90 11.07
N HIS A 43 -3.38 9.14 10.76
CA HIS A 43 -3.65 10.30 11.64
C HIS A 43 -5.06 10.88 11.48
N TYR A 44 -5.62 10.83 10.26
CA TYR A 44 -6.83 11.57 9.95
C TYR A 44 -8.07 10.71 9.67
N TYR A 45 -7.95 9.35 9.64
CA TYR A 45 -9.08 8.48 9.31
C TYR A 45 -10.28 8.63 10.27
N LEU A 46 -10.04 8.86 11.57
CA LEU A 46 -11.12 9.06 12.54
C LEU A 46 -11.87 10.37 12.29
N ASN A 47 -11.14 11.45 12.00
CA ASN A 47 -11.74 12.74 11.69
C ASN A 47 -12.55 12.66 10.38
N PHE A 48 -11.99 11.96 9.39
CA PHE A 48 -12.67 11.74 8.12
C PHE A 48 -13.88 10.81 8.28
N TYR A 49 -13.78 9.75 9.10
CA TYR A 49 -14.90 8.90 9.48
C TYR A 49 -16.02 9.71 10.15
N ALA A 50 -15.70 10.54 11.15
CA ALA A 50 -16.67 11.39 11.83
C ALA A 50 -17.37 12.36 10.87
N TRP A 51 -16.66 12.85 9.84
CA TRP A 51 -17.25 13.73 8.83
C TRP A 51 -18.21 12.99 7.90
N ILE A 52 -17.84 11.79 7.39
CA ILE A 52 -18.70 11.03 6.47
C ILE A 52 -19.86 10.33 7.17
N SER A 53 -19.68 9.91 8.44
CA SER A 53 -20.74 9.26 9.23
C SER A 53 -21.90 10.19 9.57
N ASN A 54 -21.73 11.51 9.41
CA ASN A 54 -22.83 12.48 9.56
C ASN A 54 -23.74 12.57 8.32
N TRP A 55 -23.41 11.91 7.22
CA TRP A 55 -24.26 11.88 6.03
C TRP A 55 -25.45 10.94 6.23
N ASP A 56 -26.67 11.44 6.09
CA ASP A 56 -27.89 10.71 6.45
C ASP A 56 -28.04 9.33 5.82
N TRP A 57 -27.58 9.17 4.57
CA TRP A 57 -27.64 7.90 3.85
C TRP A 57 -26.62 6.85 4.34
N LEU A 58 -25.55 7.27 5.01
CA LEU A 58 -24.48 6.39 5.49
C LEU A 58 -24.55 6.17 7.01
N LYS A 59 -25.21 7.07 7.73
CA LYS A 59 -25.24 7.12 9.19
C LYS A 59 -25.67 5.79 9.83
N ASN A 60 -26.80 5.25 9.40
CA ASN A 60 -27.32 4.00 9.96
C ASN A 60 -26.36 2.83 9.72
N TRP A 61 -25.89 2.69 8.47
CA TRP A 61 -24.95 1.63 8.12
C TRP A 61 -23.61 1.76 8.86
N ALA A 62 -23.09 2.97 8.98
CA ALA A 62 -21.83 3.23 9.66
C ALA A 62 -21.93 3.00 11.18
N THR A 63 -23.09 3.20 11.76
CA THR A 63 -23.34 2.92 13.19
C THR A 63 -23.44 1.42 13.44
N ASP A 64 -24.15 0.68 12.57
CA ASP A 64 -24.33 -0.78 12.72
C ASP A 64 -23.02 -1.54 12.45
N HIS A 65 -22.12 -0.99 11.63
CA HIS A 65 -20.86 -1.61 11.21
C HIS A 65 -19.65 -0.71 11.49
N GLU A 66 -19.57 -0.12 12.67
CA GLU A 66 -18.58 0.92 13.00
C GLU A 66 -17.14 0.52 12.68
N ASN A 67 -16.73 -0.68 13.07
CA ASN A 67 -15.36 -1.18 12.83
C ASN A 67 -15.06 -1.32 11.33
N LEU A 68 -16.00 -1.87 10.57
CA LEU A 68 -15.86 -2.01 9.13
C LEU A 68 -15.81 -0.63 8.45
N ALA A 69 -16.69 0.28 8.87
CA ALA A 69 -16.74 1.63 8.34
C ALA A 69 -15.44 2.41 8.58
N ARG A 70 -14.85 2.30 9.77
CA ARG A 70 -13.54 2.89 10.10
C ARG A 70 -12.43 2.36 9.21
N VAL A 71 -12.39 1.05 8.98
CA VAL A 71 -11.38 0.42 8.12
C VAL A 71 -11.54 0.84 6.67
N LEU A 72 -12.77 0.83 6.15
CA LEU A 72 -13.03 1.31 4.79
C LEU A 72 -12.63 2.78 4.64
N THR A 73 -12.91 3.60 5.64
CA THR A 73 -12.51 5.01 5.67
C THR A 73 -10.99 5.16 5.61
N PHE A 74 -10.26 4.35 6.39
CA PHE A 74 -8.79 4.33 6.33
C PHE A 74 -8.30 3.93 4.93
N ILE A 75 -8.83 2.86 4.35
CA ILE A 75 -8.43 2.38 3.02
C ILE A 75 -8.69 3.44 1.95
N ILE A 76 -9.86 4.08 1.97
CA ILE A 76 -10.23 5.14 1.01
C ILE A 76 -9.29 6.33 1.16
N LEU A 77 -9.07 6.81 2.38
CA LEU A 77 -8.19 7.94 2.64
C LEU A 77 -6.74 7.64 2.25
N PHE A 78 -6.27 6.44 2.59
CA PHE A 78 -4.96 5.94 2.18
C PHE A 78 -4.79 5.94 0.66
N ALA A 79 -5.73 5.32 -0.08
CA ALA A 79 -5.69 5.24 -1.52
C ALA A 79 -5.74 6.64 -2.18
N LEU A 80 -6.56 7.54 -1.65
CA LEU A 80 -6.70 8.89 -2.15
C LEU A 80 -5.40 9.69 -1.97
N VAL A 81 -4.83 9.69 -0.77
CA VAL A 81 -3.58 10.43 -0.48
C VAL A 81 -2.40 9.82 -1.24
N ALA A 82 -2.29 8.49 -1.28
CA ALA A 82 -1.25 7.80 -2.03
C ALA A 82 -1.32 8.18 -3.53
N ARG A 83 -2.53 8.23 -4.09
CA ARG A 83 -2.74 8.61 -5.48
C ARG A 83 -2.40 10.08 -5.76
N LEU A 84 -2.81 10.98 -4.88
CA LEU A 84 -2.49 12.41 -5.00
C LEU A 84 -0.97 12.65 -4.92
N THR A 85 -0.29 12.00 -3.99
CA THR A 85 1.16 12.08 -3.87
C THR A 85 1.86 11.57 -5.14
N ALA A 86 1.44 10.41 -5.66
CA ALA A 86 1.98 9.86 -6.90
C ALA A 86 1.74 10.80 -8.11
N LEU A 87 0.58 11.47 -8.18
CA LEU A 87 0.29 12.47 -9.22
C LEU A 87 1.21 13.69 -9.14
N LEU A 88 1.55 14.18 -7.95
CA LEU A 88 2.53 15.27 -7.78
C LEU A 88 3.88 14.87 -8.37
N PHE A 89 4.36 13.66 -8.11
CA PHE A 89 5.60 13.15 -8.70
C PHE A 89 5.53 13.00 -10.22
N LEU A 90 4.37 12.65 -10.79
CA LEU A 90 4.19 12.61 -12.25
C LEU A 90 4.30 14.01 -12.88
N ILE A 91 3.81 15.03 -12.21
CA ILE A 91 3.95 16.42 -12.66
C ILE A 91 5.44 16.81 -12.62
N ILE A 92 6.13 16.50 -11.52
CA ILE A 92 7.56 16.72 -11.36
C ILE A 92 8.34 16.00 -12.48
N GLU A 93 8.03 14.72 -12.76
CA GLU A 93 8.67 13.95 -13.82
C GLU A 93 8.51 14.61 -15.20
N LYS A 94 7.30 15.11 -15.51
CA LYS A 94 7.06 15.81 -16.77
C LYS A 94 7.91 17.09 -16.91
N ILE A 95 8.04 17.85 -15.82
CA ILE A 95 8.88 19.07 -15.80
C ILE A 95 10.35 18.71 -16.01
N PHE A 96 10.85 17.68 -15.30
CA PHE A 96 12.24 17.23 -15.40
C PHE A 96 12.57 16.63 -16.77
N LYS A 97 11.67 15.87 -17.40
CA LYS A 97 11.87 15.35 -18.77
C LYS A 97 12.00 16.45 -19.81
N PHE A 98 11.40 17.62 -19.55
CA PHE A 98 11.55 18.78 -20.44
C PHE A 98 12.93 19.46 -20.31
N ILE A 99 13.60 19.29 -19.17
CA ILE A 99 14.87 19.97 -18.84
C ILE A 99 16.09 19.08 -19.11
N ALA A 100 15.99 17.74 -19.00
CA ALA A 100 17.14 16.84 -19.03
C ALA A 100 16.99 15.71 -20.05
N VAL A 101 17.53 15.92 -21.24
CA VAL A 101 17.88 14.84 -22.18
C VAL A 101 19.33 14.42 -21.89
N ILE A 102 19.53 13.51 -20.93
CA ILE A 102 20.84 12.89 -20.69
C ILE A 102 20.90 11.58 -21.49
N PRO A 103 21.72 11.50 -22.57
CA PRO A 103 21.89 10.26 -23.31
C PRO A 103 22.60 9.21 -22.46
N GLY A 104 22.14 7.96 -22.46
CA GLY A 104 22.75 6.84 -21.76
C GLY A 104 22.12 6.44 -20.42
N SER A 105 21.24 7.26 -19.82
CA SER A 105 20.61 6.98 -18.53
C SER A 105 19.49 5.91 -18.58
N LYS A 106 19.03 5.51 -19.77
CA LYS A 106 17.85 4.66 -19.97
C LYS A 106 17.99 3.28 -19.30
N TYR A 107 19.16 2.63 -19.43
CA TYR A 107 19.37 1.30 -18.84
C TYR A 107 19.43 1.34 -17.32
N ILE A 108 20.16 2.31 -16.77
CA ILE A 108 20.27 2.51 -15.31
C ILE A 108 18.90 2.87 -14.73
N ASN A 109 18.17 3.77 -15.39
CA ASN A 109 16.83 4.16 -14.98
C ASN A 109 15.85 2.97 -14.96
N ASN A 110 15.93 2.09 -15.96
CA ASN A 110 15.09 0.90 -16.04
C ASN A 110 15.45 -0.12 -14.95
N LEU A 111 16.74 -0.36 -14.72
CA LEU A 111 17.21 -1.31 -13.70
C LEU A 111 16.84 -0.84 -12.29
N LEU A 112 17.06 0.43 -11.98
CA LEU A 112 16.61 1.06 -10.73
C LEU A 112 15.08 1.05 -10.63
N GLY A 113 14.39 1.24 -11.76
CA GLY A 113 12.95 1.09 -11.87
C GLY A 113 12.48 -0.32 -11.47
N ALA A 114 13.16 -1.38 -11.93
CA ALA A 114 12.82 -2.75 -11.54
C ALA A 114 13.02 -2.98 -10.02
N ALA A 115 14.14 -2.52 -9.47
CA ALA A 115 14.41 -2.63 -8.03
C ALA A 115 13.36 -1.92 -7.18
N LEU A 116 12.96 -0.70 -7.58
CA LEU A 116 11.89 0.04 -6.92
C LEU A 116 10.51 -0.60 -7.15
N GLY A 117 10.27 -1.21 -8.31
CA GLY A 117 9.06 -1.97 -8.58
C GLY A 117 8.92 -3.18 -7.66
N LEU A 118 10.03 -3.90 -7.41
CA LEU A 118 10.06 -4.98 -6.41
C LEU A 118 9.71 -4.45 -5.01
N LEU A 119 10.26 -3.31 -4.60
CA LEU A 119 9.94 -2.67 -3.32
C LEU A 119 8.47 -2.26 -3.26
N GLU A 120 7.94 -1.58 -4.29
CA GLU A 120 6.53 -1.18 -4.39
C GLU A 120 5.61 -2.40 -4.27
N GLY A 121 5.90 -3.47 -5.01
CA GLY A 121 5.14 -4.72 -4.98
C GLY A 121 5.20 -5.39 -3.60
N SER A 122 6.39 -5.50 -3.03
CA SER A 122 6.58 -6.11 -1.70
C SER A 122 5.85 -5.34 -0.61
N LEU A 123 5.88 -4.01 -0.64
CA LEU A 123 5.15 -3.17 0.31
C LEU A 123 3.64 -3.25 0.11
N SER A 124 3.17 -3.15 -1.14
CA SER A 124 1.74 -3.18 -1.44
C SER A 124 1.11 -4.52 -1.05
N ILE A 125 1.72 -5.63 -1.47
CA ILE A 125 1.24 -6.98 -1.14
C ILE A 125 1.42 -7.27 0.35
N GLY A 126 2.56 -6.88 0.93
CA GLY A 126 2.82 -7.02 2.35
C GLY A 126 1.80 -6.29 3.23
N LEU A 127 1.40 -5.06 2.85
CA LEU A 127 0.32 -4.33 3.54
C LEU A 127 -1.01 -5.05 3.43
N ILE A 128 -1.36 -5.60 2.25
CA ILE A 128 -2.57 -6.39 2.07
C ILE A 128 -2.54 -7.62 2.97
N ILE A 129 -1.44 -8.38 2.98
CA ILE A 129 -1.27 -9.56 3.84
C ILE A 129 -1.34 -9.14 5.32
N TYR A 130 -0.72 -8.03 5.69
CA TYR A 130 -0.77 -7.52 7.06
C TYR A 130 -2.21 -7.23 7.50
N VAL A 131 -2.99 -6.54 6.67
CA VAL A 131 -4.41 -6.27 6.95
C VAL A 131 -5.20 -7.57 7.04
N ILE A 132 -5.04 -8.49 6.08
CA ILE A 132 -5.73 -9.79 6.07
C ILE A 132 -5.41 -10.60 7.34
N SER A 133 -4.14 -10.63 7.75
CA SER A 133 -3.71 -11.40 8.93
C SER A 133 -4.28 -10.86 10.25
N ARG A 134 -4.76 -9.61 10.26
CA ARG A 134 -5.37 -8.96 11.43
C ARG A 134 -6.89 -9.11 11.50
N TYR A 135 -7.54 -9.47 10.40
CA TYR A 135 -8.98 -9.69 10.37
C TYR A 135 -9.32 -11.18 10.56
N THR A 136 -9.89 -11.51 11.71
CA THR A 136 -10.25 -12.91 12.08
C THR A 136 -11.17 -13.57 11.06
N LEU A 137 -12.10 -12.83 10.48
CA LEU A 137 -13.01 -13.34 9.44
C LEU A 137 -12.27 -13.73 8.16
N ILE A 138 -11.24 -12.99 7.79
CA ILE A 138 -10.47 -13.20 6.56
C ILE A 138 -9.32 -14.18 6.83
N SER A 139 -8.74 -14.14 8.04
CA SER A 139 -7.68 -15.08 8.44
C SER A 139 -8.17 -16.52 8.47
N ASN A 140 -9.44 -16.77 8.76
CA ASN A 140 -10.02 -18.11 8.71
C ASN A 140 -10.06 -18.70 7.29
N PHE A 141 -10.17 -17.85 6.25
CA PHE A 141 -10.13 -18.31 4.85
C PHE A 141 -8.69 -18.48 4.32
N PHE A 142 -7.76 -17.64 4.76
CA PHE A 142 -6.39 -17.60 4.24
C PHE A 142 -5.33 -18.08 5.24
N GLY A 143 -5.71 -18.35 6.50
CA GLY A 143 -4.79 -18.66 7.59
C GLY A 143 -3.88 -19.85 7.30
N GLY A 144 -4.43 -20.95 6.79
CA GLY A 144 -3.64 -22.13 6.41
C GLY A 144 -2.62 -21.82 5.29
N GLN A 145 -3.00 -21.01 4.30
CA GLN A 145 -2.12 -20.65 3.20
C GLN A 145 -1.04 -19.65 3.63
N LEU A 146 -1.33 -18.77 4.60
CA LEU A 146 -0.38 -17.82 5.16
C LEU A 146 0.65 -18.50 6.06
N THR A 147 0.24 -19.51 6.85
CA THR A 147 1.15 -20.27 7.73
C THR A 147 2.11 -21.16 6.95
N ASP A 148 1.67 -21.71 5.81
CA ASP A 148 2.48 -22.56 4.95
C ASP A 148 3.36 -21.78 3.94
N SER A 149 3.21 -20.45 3.91
CA SER A 149 3.93 -19.58 3.00
C SER A 149 5.32 -19.23 3.53
N ILE A 150 6.32 -19.31 2.66
CA ILE A 150 7.71 -18.85 2.90
C ILE A 150 7.82 -17.36 2.56
N VAL A 151 7.06 -16.89 1.58
CA VAL A 151 7.14 -15.53 1.03
C VAL A 151 6.39 -14.54 1.92
N ALA A 152 5.22 -14.91 2.46
CA ALA A 152 4.40 -14.02 3.28
C ALA A 152 5.14 -13.43 4.51
N PRO A 153 5.92 -14.22 5.29
CA PRO A 153 6.70 -13.67 6.41
C PRO A 153 7.77 -12.68 5.97
N LEU A 154 8.37 -12.87 4.78
CA LEU A 154 9.37 -11.94 4.24
C LEU A 154 8.71 -10.59 3.87
N LEU A 155 7.53 -10.63 3.27
CA LEU A 155 6.76 -9.42 2.94
C LEU A 155 6.33 -8.69 4.21
N LEU A 156 5.90 -9.40 5.24
CA LEU A 156 5.58 -8.81 6.55
C LEU A 156 6.78 -8.15 7.21
N LYS A 157 8.00 -8.70 7.06
CA LYS A 157 9.23 -8.04 7.53
C LYS A 157 9.47 -6.71 6.82
N VAL A 158 9.22 -6.64 5.51
CA VAL A 158 9.34 -5.39 4.74
C VAL A 158 8.33 -4.35 5.25
N VAL A 159 7.09 -4.77 5.51
CA VAL A 159 6.05 -3.90 6.09
C VAL A 159 6.44 -3.42 7.49
N ASN A 160 7.02 -4.30 8.31
CA ASN A 160 7.44 -3.95 9.67
C ASN A 160 8.46 -2.79 9.73
N ILE A 161 9.22 -2.55 8.64
CA ILE A 161 10.12 -1.40 8.54
C ILE A 161 9.31 -0.08 8.47
N ILE A 162 8.12 -0.13 7.88
CA ILE A 162 7.24 1.04 7.73
C ILE A 162 6.23 1.15 8.88
N LEU A 163 5.99 0.07 9.60
CA LEU A 163 5.04 0.02 10.72
C LEU A 163 5.26 1.12 11.78
N PRO A 164 6.48 1.54 12.14
CA PRO A 164 6.69 2.67 13.05
C PRO A 164 6.21 4.00 12.47
N LEU A 165 6.12 4.10 11.15
CA LEU A 165 5.58 5.27 10.42
C LEU A 165 4.06 5.21 10.29
N LEU A 166 3.44 4.06 10.61
CA LEU A 166 2.01 3.80 10.62
C LEU A 166 1.52 3.88 12.09
N PRO A 167 1.20 5.07 12.63
CA PRO A 167 0.79 5.17 14.03
C PRO A 167 -0.59 4.57 14.26
N GLU A 168 -0.83 4.29 15.51
CA GLU A 168 -2.07 4.02 16.24
C GLU A 168 -3.30 3.44 15.52
N ALA A 169 -3.61 3.80 14.26
CA ALA A 169 -4.74 3.25 13.53
C ALA A 169 -4.61 1.74 13.27
N LEU A 170 -3.39 1.27 13.00
CA LEU A 170 -3.11 -0.16 12.89
C LEU A 170 -2.93 -0.81 14.26
N LYS A 171 -2.52 -0.05 15.28
CA LYS A 171 -2.55 -0.49 16.68
C LYS A 171 -4.00 -0.57 17.18
N ALA A 172 -4.87 0.36 16.76
CA ALA A 172 -6.30 0.31 17.06
C ALA A 172 -6.97 -0.92 16.39
N LEU A 173 -6.53 -1.32 15.21
CA LEU A 173 -6.92 -2.61 14.60
C LEU A 173 -6.42 -3.82 15.41
N GLN A 174 -5.34 -3.67 16.19
CA GLN A 174 -4.87 -4.69 17.13
C GLN A 174 -5.75 -4.78 18.39
N ALA A 175 -6.36 -3.68 18.80
CA ALA A 175 -7.20 -3.60 20.00
C ALA A 175 -8.65 -4.09 19.78
N ILE A 176 -9.03 -4.36 18.53
CA ILE A 176 -10.38 -4.84 18.15
C ILE A 176 -10.44 -6.37 18.05
N ILE A 177 -9.32 -7.05 18.24
CA ILE A 177 -9.17 -8.51 18.32
C ILE A 177 -8.97 -8.91 19.78
#